data_20c5f21add0f0f17803d36edd011a49d
#
_entry.id   20c5f21add0f0f17803d36edd011a49d
#
_cell.length_a   1.000
_cell.length_b   1.000
_cell.length_c   1.000
_cell.angle_alpha   90.00
_cell.angle_beta   90.00
_cell.angle_gamma   90.00
#
_symmetry.space_group_name_H-M   'P 1'
#
loop_
_entity.id
_entity.type
_entity.pdbx_description
1 polymer ?
#
loop_
_entity_poly.entity_id
_entity_poly.type
_entity_poly.pdbx_seq_one_letter_code
_entity_poly.pdbx_strand_id
1 'polypeptide(L)'
;LQHDVNFGKGRALKTAFHYCLSHFPDKLGVVTADADGQHAIDDVCNVSSHFAQHPTRLVLGVRDFSKEDVPKKSYLGNVICTNLFYFLFGKKLPDTQTGLRAIPMKLLRDLVSLKGDRYEYEMNMLIYAIKRNVPIDEVTIKTIYYNNNEATYFKAIRDSFEILKKLAIGFFHFSSQFKNESQIGDYK
;
A
#
# COMPACT_ATOMS: atom_id res chain seq x y z
N LEU A 1 -0.50 -11.17 -17.15
CA LEU A 1 0.93 -10.83 -17.18
C LEU A 1 1.71 -11.84 -16.34
N GLN A 2 2.83 -12.31 -16.85
CA GLN A 2 3.69 -13.28 -16.19
C GLN A 2 5.14 -12.82 -16.27
N HIS A 3 5.90 -13.02 -15.20
CA HIS A 3 7.35 -12.86 -15.20
C HIS A 3 8.01 -14.24 -15.23
N ASP A 4 9.13 -14.39 -15.92
CA ASP A 4 9.88 -15.64 -16.01
C ASP A 4 10.50 -16.04 -14.67
N VAL A 5 10.79 -15.07 -13.81
CA VAL A 5 11.31 -15.26 -12.46
C VAL A 5 10.63 -14.33 -11.46
N ASN A 6 10.74 -14.64 -10.17
CA ASN A 6 10.21 -13.80 -9.12
C ASN A 6 11.08 -12.56 -8.87
N PHE A 7 10.65 -11.40 -9.39
CA PHE A 7 11.31 -10.11 -9.17
C PHE A 7 10.79 -9.38 -7.92
N GLY A 8 9.77 -9.91 -7.24
CA GLY A 8 9.14 -9.34 -6.06
C GLY A 8 7.83 -8.61 -6.33
N LYS A 9 7.04 -8.42 -5.25
CA LYS A 9 5.69 -7.85 -5.29
C LYS A 9 5.66 -6.45 -5.93
N GLY A 10 6.60 -5.57 -5.55
CA GLY A 10 6.68 -4.21 -6.09
C GLY A 10 6.92 -4.20 -7.60
N ARG A 11 7.77 -5.09 -8.11
CA ARG A 11 7.99 -5.22 -9.56
C ARG A 11 6.74 -5.72 -10.27
N ALA A 12 6.04 -6.70 -9.71
CA ALA A 12 4.80 -7.20 -10.27
C ALA A 12 3.72 -6.10 -10.34
N LEU A 13 3.57 -5.32 -9.28
CA LEU A 13 2.66 -4.17 -9.26
C LEU A 13 3.03 -3.13 -10.31
N LYS A 14 4.30 -2.74 -10.43
CA LYS A 14 4.75 -1.78 -11.47
C LYS A 14 4.47 -2.28 -12.88
N THR A 15 4.70 -3.56 -13.15
CA THR A 15 4.38 -4.17 -14.44
C THR A 15 2.87 -4.09 -14.74
N ALA A 16 2.04 -4.42 -13.75
CA ALA A 16 0.58 -4.29 -13.88
C ALA A 16 0.14 -2.83 -14.08
N PHE A 17 0.74 -1.90 -13.35
CA PHE A 17 0.45 -0.47 -13.48
C PHE A 17 0.81 0.08 -14.86
N HIS A 18 1.98 -0.26 -15.38
CA HIS A 18 2.36 0.08 -16.75
C HIS A 18 1.36 -0.46 -17.78
N TYR A 19 0.95 -1.70 -17.60
CA TYR A 19 -0.05 -2.31 -18.49
C TYR A 19 -1.38 -1.57 -18.43
N CYS A 20 -1.87 -1.25 -17.23
CA CYS A 20 -3.12 -0.51 -17.05
C CYS A 20 -3.04 0.90 -17.65
N LEU A 21 -1.93 1.62 -17.45
CA LEU A 21 -1.73 2.94 -18.04
C LEU A 21 -1.74 2.92 -19.58
N SER A 22 -1.21 1.85 -20.18
CA SER A 22 -1.11 1.73 -21.65
C SER A 22 -2.41 1.27 -22.29
N HIS A 23 -3.17 0.38 -21.62
CA HIS A 23 -4.34 -0.27 -22.23
C HIS A 23 -5.67 0.30 -21.71
N PHE A 24 -5.68 0.95 -20.55
CA PHE A 24 -6.89 1.46 -19.91
C PHE A 24 -6.72 2.90 -19.40
N PRO A 25 -6.18 3.84 -20.21
CA PRO A 25 -5.82 5.18 -19.74
C PRO A 25 -7.02 6.01 -19.28
N ASP A 26 -8.23 5.70 -19.77
CA ASP A 26 -9.47 6.42 -19.48
C ASP A 26 -10.21 5.89 -18.24
N LYS A 27 -9.68 4.87 -17.57
CA LYS A 27 -10.27 4.38 -16.32
C LYS A 27 -9.94 5.30 -15.16
N LEU A 28 -10.79 5.30 -14.12
CA LEU A 28 -10.60 6.13 -12.92
C LEU A 28 -9.30 5.78 -12.19
N GLY A 29 -8.93 4.51 -12.18
CA GLY A 29 -7.76 3.98 -11.49
C GLY A 29 -7.75 2.46 -11.47
N VAL A 30 -7.00 1.90 -10.54
CA VAL A 30 -6.89 0.44 -10.35
C VAL A 30 -7.18 0.06 -8.91
N VAL A 31 -7.69 -1.15 -8.69
CA VAL A 31 -7.79 -1.77 -7.37
C VAL A 31 -6.80 -2.92 -7.32
N THR A 32 -5.95 -2.92 -6.30
CA THR A 32 -5.02 -4.02 -6.00
C THR A 32 -5.57 -4.88 -4.87
N ALA A 33 -5.33 -6.18 -4.93
CA ALA A 33 -5.61 -7.11 -3.85
C ALA A 33 -4.54 -8.21 -3.84
N ASP A 34 -4.22 -8.75 -2.65
CA ASP A 34 -3.31 -9.88 -2.53
C ASP A 34 -4.00 -11.17 -3.02
N ALA A 35 -3.24 -12.05 -3.66
CA ALA A 35 -3.74 -13.30 -4.24
C ALA A 35 -3.72 -14.48 -3.25
N ASP A 36 -3.57 -14.20 -1.94
CA ASP A 36 -3.48 -15.21 -0.88
C ASP A 36 -4.85 -15.60 -0.29
N GLY A 37 -5.93 -15.01 -0.82
CA GLY A 37 -7.30 -15.29 -0.38
C GLY A 37 -7.72 -14.57 0.90
N GLN A 38 -6.90 -13.69 1.47
CA GLN A 38 -7.23 -12.96 2.70
C GLN A 38 -8.19 -11.78 2.50
N HIS A 39 -8.48 -11.41 1.26
CA HIS A 39 -9.47 -10.37 0.95
C HIS A 39 -10.80 -10.96 0.50
N ALA A 40 -11.86 -10.67 1.24
CA ALA A 40 -13.21 -11.05 0.85
C ALA A 40 -13.64 -10.28 -0.42
N ILE A 41 -14.43 -10.92 -1.27
CA ILE A 41 -14.95 -10.29 -2.50
C ILE A 41 -15.75 -9.03 -2.16
N ASP A 42 -16.58 -9.08 -1.12
CA ASP A 42 -17.37 -7.94 -0.68
C ASP A 42 -16.51 -6.75 -0.29
N ASP A 43 -15.36 -6.99 0.34
CA ASP A 43 -14.42 -5.94 0.73
C ASP A 43 -13.77 -5.29 -0.50
N VAL A 44 -13.41 -6.08 -1.51
CA VAL A 44 -12.91 -5.57 -2.79
C VAL A 44 -13.97 -4.72 -3.48
N CYS A 45 -15.23 -5.17 -3.48
CA CYS A 45 -16.35 -4.41 -4.03
C CYS A 45 -16.60 -3.10 -3.26
N ASN A 46 -16.54 -3.14 -1.92
CA ASN A 46 -16.74 -1.96 -1.08
C ASN A 46 -15.65 -0.89 -1.32
N VAL A 47 -14.37 -1.31 -1.35
CA VAL A 47 -13.25 -0.41 -1.66
C VAL A 47 -13.40 0.16 -3.07
N SER A 48 -13.78 -0.66 -4.04
CA SER A 48 -14.00 -0.23 -5.44
C SER A 48 -15.14 0.77 -5.55
N SER A 49 -16.26 0.52 -4.85
CA SER A 49 -17.44 1.39 -4.85
C SER A 49 -17.16 2.75 -4.19
N HIS A 50 -16.43 2.73 -3.05
CA HIS A 50 -16.01 3.96 -2.40
C HIS A 50 -15.07 4.77 -3.30
N PHE A 51 -14.12 4.10 -3.95
CA PHE A 51 -13.21 4.74 -4.90
C PHE A 51 -13.94 5.34 -6.10
N ALA A 52 -14.96 4.67 -6.64
CA ALA A 52 -15.74 5.21 -7.76
C ALA A 52 -16.44 6.53 -7.41
N GLN A 53 -16.83 6.73 -6.14
CA GLN A 53 -17.41 7.98 -5.64
C GLN A 53 -16.34 9.06 -5.38
N HIS A 54 -15.10 8.66 -5.11
CA HIS A 54 -13.99 9.55 -4.77
C HIS A 54 -12.73 9.24 -5.59
N PRO A 55 -12.76 9.36 -6.94
CA PRO A 55 -11.72 8.81 -7.83
C PRO A 55 -10.37 9.55 -7.80
N THR A 56 -10.28 10.64 -7.04
CA THR A 56 -9.02 11.38 -6.85
C THR A 56 -8.29 10.99 -5.55
N ARG A 57 -8.90 10.14 -4.72
CA ARG A 57 -8.38 9.74 -3.41
C ARG A 57 -7.73 8.36 -3.47
N LEU A 58 -6.64 8.18 -2.76
CA LEU A 58 -6.10 6.85 -2.49
C LEU A 58 -6.99 6.19 -1.44
N VAL A 59 -7.59 5.05 -1.75
CA VAL A 59 -8.45 4.33 -0.80
C VAL A 59 -7.71 3.09 -0.28
N LEU A 60 -7.66 2.93 1.03
CA LEU A 60 -7.04 1.80 1.71
C LEU A 60 -8.13 0.93 2.34
N GLY A 61 -8.11 -0.37 2.04
CA GLY A 61 -8.89 -1.35 2.78
C GLY A 61 -8.17 -1.66 4.09
N VAL A 62 -8.64 -1.13 5.22
CA VAL A 62 -7.98 -1.25 6.52
C VAL A 62 -8.59 -2.36 7.36
N ARG A 63 -7.74 -3.21 7.91
CA ARG A 63 -8.14 -4.30 8.79
C ARG A 63 -8.54 -3.76 10.16
N ASP A 64 -9.62 -4.32 10.71
CA ASP A 64 -10.03 -4.02 12.07
C ASP A 64 -9.26 -4.91 13.06
N PHE A 65 -8.20 -4.35 13.62
CA PHE A 65 -7.36 -5.04 14.61
C PHE A 65 -7.93 -5.04 16.04
N SER A 66 -9.11 -4.46 16.26
CA SER A 66 -9.78 -4.48 17.57
C SER A 66 -10.51 -5.79 17.85
N LYS A 67 -10.72 -6.64 16.85
CA LYS A 67 -11.43 -7.91 16.97
C LYS A 67 -10.59 -8.98 17.66
N GLU A 68 -11.27 -9.82 18.44
CA GLU A 68 -10.63 -10.87 19.25
C GLU A 68 -9.92 -11.95 18.41
N ASP A 69 -10.34 -12.15 17.16
CA ASP A 69 -9.79 -13.17 16.25
C ASP A 69 -8.46 -12.76 15.59
N VAL A 70 -7.93 -11.57 15.88
CA VAL A 70 -6.68 -11.09 15.29
C VAL A 70 -5.48 -11.76 15.97
N PRO A 71 -4.61 -12.46 15.23
CA PRO A 71 -3.40 -13.04 15.81
C PRO A 71 -2.51 -11.96 16.46
N LYS A 72 -2.11 -12.17 17.72
CA LYS A 72 -1.32 -11.21 18.52
C LYS A 72 -0.06 -10.71 17.80
N LYS A 73 0.59 -11.58 17.01
CA LYS A 73 1.78 -11.21 16.20
C LYS A 73 1.44 -10.21 15.10
N SER A 74 0.31 -10.39 14.41
CA SER A 74 -0.17 -9.48 13.37
C SER A 74 -0.56 -8.13 13.96
N TYR A 75 -1.26 -8.12 15.09
CA TYR A 75 -1.59 -6.91 15.83
C TYR A 75 -0.34 -6.13 16.25
N LEU A 76 0.61 -6.78 16.92
CA LEU A 76 1.85 -6.12 17.40
C LEU A 76 2.67 -5.55 16.22
N GLY A 77 2.82 -6.32 15.15
CA GLY A 77 3.52 -5.87 13.95
C GLY A 77 2.87 -4.63 13.33
N ASN A 78 1.53 -4.62 13.22
CA ASN A 78 0.81 -3.46 12.71
C ASN A 78 0.96 -2.24 13.62
N VAL A 79 0.79 -2.39 14.94
CA VAL A 79 0.93 -1.30 15.92
C VAL A 79 2.31 -0.65 15.83
N ILE A 80 3.37 -1.46 15.77
CA ILE A 80 4.75 -0.95 15.64
C ILE A 80 4.91 -0.16 14.33
N CYS A 81 4.50 -0.74 13.21
CA CYS A 81 4.62 -0.09 11.90
C CYS A 81 3.80 1.20 11.81
N THR A 82 2.57 1.19 12.31
CA THR A 82 1.67 2.36 12.30
C THR A 82 2.21 3.50 13.16
N ASN A 83 2.67 3.20 14.38
CA ASN A 83 3.22 4.22 15.28
C ASN A 83 4.53 4.82 14.73
N LEU A 84 5.41 3.98 14.18
CA LEU A 84 6.63 4.50 13.55
C LEU A 84 6.31 5.33 12.30
N PHE A 85 5.37 4.88 11.49
CA PHE A 85 4.93 5.62 10.32
C PHE A 85 4.37 7.01 10.72
N TYR A 86 3.55 7.05 11.78
CA TYR A 86 3.05 8.30 12.34
C TYR A 86 4.19 9.21 12.83
N PHE A 87 5.16 8.65 13.57
CA PHE A 87 6.30 9.41 14.08
C PHE A 87 7.15 10.01 12.95
N LEU A 88 7.37 9.26 11.86
CA LEU A 88 8.21 9.70 10.74
C LEU A 88 7.51 10.65 9.76
N PHE A 89 6.21 10.46 9.54
CA PHE A 89 5.47 11.15 8.47
C PHE A 89 4.31 12.02 8.96
N GLY A 90 4.03 12.05 10.27
CA GLY A 90 2.98 12.87 10.87
C GLY A 90 1.54 12.47 10.53
N LYS A 91 1.34 11.38 9.75
CA LYS A 91 0.02 10.87 9.36
C LYS A 91 -0.24 9.52 10.01
N LYS A 92 -1.30 9.43 10.81
CA LYS A 92 -1.74 8.17 11.40
C LYS A 92 -2.56 7.40 10.36
N LEU A 93 -2.11 6.20 10.01
CA LEU A 93 -2.84 5.26 9.17
C LEU A 93 -3.02 3.98 9.99
N PRO A 94 -4.26 3.46 10.15
CA PRO A 94 -4.52 2.31 11.02
C PRO A 94 -3.93 0.99 10.47
N ASP A 95 -3.73 0.91 9.16
CA ASP A 95 -3.09 -0.24 8.52
C ASP A 95 -2.20 0.21 7.35
N THR A 96 -0.90 0.20 7.58
CA THR A 96 0.08 0.57 6.55
C THR A 96 0.49 -0.60 5.67
N GLN A 97 0.09 -1.82 6.01
CA GLN A 97 0.53 -3.07 5.36
C GLN A 97 -0.55 -3.71 4.49
N THR A 98 -1.73 -3.11 4.38
CA THR A 98 -2.80 -3.65 3.55
C THR A 98 -2.41 -3.70 2.07
N GLY A 99 -2.71 -4.82 1.41
CA GLY A 99 -2.57 -4.97 -0.05
C GLY A 99 -3.81 -4.55 -0.83
N LEU A 100 -4.96 -4.38 -0.15
CA LEU A 100 -6.20 -3.92 -0.77
C LEU A 100 -6.22 -2.40 -0.84
N ARG A 101 -6.00 -1.86 -2.04
CA ARG A 101 -5.91 -0.42 -2.30
C ARG A 101 -6.60 -0.06 -3.59
N ALA A 102 -7.33 1.05 -3.62
CA ALA A 102 -7.76 1.67 -4.86
C ALA A 102 -6.94 2.93 -5.14
N ILE A 103 -6.33 2.98 -6.30
CA ILE A 103 -5.27 3.93 -6.67
C ILE A 103 -5.74 4.76 -7.86
N PRO A 104 -5.86 6.09 -7.76
CA PRO A 104 -6.20 6.96 -8.88
C PRO A 104 -5.24 6.82 -10.06
N MET A 105 -5.76 6.90 -11.28
CA MET A 105 -4.94 6.82 -12.50
C MET A 105 -3.87 7.92 -12.56
N LYS A 106 -4.17 9.11 -12.03
CA LYS A 106 -3.21 10.20 -11.92
C LYS A 106 -2.02 9.80 -11.03
N LEU A 107 -2.30 9.22 -9.85
CA LEU A 107 -1.27 8.77 -8.92
C LEU A 107 -0.47 7.59 -9.49
N LEU A 108 -1.14 6.69 -10.21
CA LEU A 108 -0.53 5.52 -10.83
C LEU A 108 0.63 5.89 -11.77
N ARG A 109 0.50 6.99 -12.52
CA ARG A 109 1.54 7.50 -13.42
C ARG A 109 2.86 7.80 -12.69
N ASP A 110 2.75 8.32 -11.47
CA ASP A 110 3.93 8.63 -10.67
C ASP A 110 4.51 7.37 -10.02
N LEU A 111 3.63 6.45 -9.59
CA LEU A 111 4.02 5.26 -8.86
C LEU A 111 4.85 4.27 -9.70
N VAL A 112 4.67 4.21 -11.02
CA VAL A 112 5.44 3.29 -11.87
C VAL A 112 6.95 3.56 -11.85
N SER A 113 7.35 4.79 -11.61
CA SER A 113 8.77 5.18 -11.50
C SER A 113 9.32 5.10 -10.08
N LEU A 114 8.46 4.80 -9.10
CA LEU A 114 8.85 4.77 -7.70
C LEU A 114 9.80 3.60 -7.41
N LYS A 115 10.83 3.86 -6.61
CA LYS A 115 11.81 2.83 -6.19
C LYS A 115 11.17 1.75 -5.33
N GLY A 116 11.75 0.55 -5.39
CA GLY A 116 11.34 -0.63 -4.65
C GLY A 116 10.78 -1.71 -5.58
N ASP A 117 11.22 -2.94 -5.40
CA ASP A 117 10.76 -4.08 -6.20
C ASP A 117 10.10 -5.17 -5.35
N ARG A 118 10.17 -5.05 -4.01
CA ARG A 118 9.60 -6.01 -3.06
C ARG A 118 8.51 -5.35 -2.20
N TYR A 119 8.32 -5.79 -0.98
CA TYR A 119 7.28 -5.29 -0.05
C TYR A 119 7.45 -3.81 0.34
N GLU A 120 8.68 -3.28 0.30
CA GLU A 120 8.93 -1.86 0.55
C GLU A 120 8.23 -0.93 -0.44
N TYR A 121 7.89 -1.41 -1.63
CA TYR A 121 7.22 -0.62 -2.65
C TYR A 121 5.86 -0.10 -2.17
N GLU A 122 5.08 -0.94 -1.50
CA GLU A 122 3.76 -0.55 -0.98
C GLU A 122 3.86 0.52 0.12
N MET A 123 4.93 0.47 0.92
CA MET A 123 5.22 1.51 1.90
C MET A 123 5.66 2.81 1.22
N ASN A 124 6.50 2.71 0.20
CA ASN A 124 6.95 3.87 -0.58
C ASN A 124 5.78 4.57 -1.28
N MET A 125 4.76 3.83 -1.73
CA MET A 125 3.52 4.41 -2.26
C MET A 125 2.80 5.28 -1.22
N LEU A 126 2.68 4.82 0.03
CA LEU A 126 2.04 5.61 1.10
C LEU A 126 2.85 6.87 1.42
N ILE A 127 4.17 6.74 1.54
CA ILE A 127 5.07 7.88 1.77
C ILE A 127 4.94 8.89 0.63
N TYR A 128 4.92 8.42 -0.61
CA TYR A 128 4.75 9.27 -1.77
C TYR A 128 3.42 10.01 -1.73
N ALA A 129 2.31 9.30 -1.49
CA ALA A 129 0.98 9.89 -1.41
C ALA A 129 0.89 10.98 -0.33
N ILE A 130 1.45 10.74 0.86
CA ILE A 130 1.47 11.73 1.94
C ILE A 130 2.29 12.96 1.56
N LYS A 131 3.49 12.78 1.01
CA LYS A 131 4.36 13.90 0.62
C LYS A 131 3.78 14.74 -0.52
N ARG A 132 2.93 14.16 -1.35
CA ARG A 132 2.21 14.85 -2.42
C ARG A 132 0.82 15.35 -1.99
N ASN A 133 0.50 15.28 -0.70
CA ASN A 133 -0.81 15.67 -0.17
C ASN A 133 -1.99 14.98 -0.89
N VAL A 134 -1.78 13.75 -1.38
CA VAL A 134 -2.86 12.95 -1.94
C VAL A 134 -3.86 12.63 -0.83
N PRO A 135 -5.15 12.94 -0.98
CA PRO A 135 -6.14 12.56 0.00
C PRO A 135 -6.21 11.03 0.13
N ILE A 136 -6.24 10.54 1.38
CA ILE A 136 -6.31 9.10 1.68
C ILE A 136 -7.60 8.84 2.44
N ASP A 137 -8.40 7.90 1.94
CA ASP A 137 -9.60 7.37 2.59
C ASP A 137 -9.35 5.95 3.08
N GLU A 138 -10.08 5.57 4.11
CA GLU A 138 -9.99 4.28 4.77
C GLU A 138 -11.36 3.60 4.72
N VAL A 139 -11.39 2.37 4.24
CA VAL A 139 -12.57 1.51 4.24
C VAL A 139 -12.27 0.29 5.10
N THR A 140 -13.01 0.12 6.19
CA THR A 140 -12.83 -1.05 7.07
C THR A 140 -13.18 -2.33 6.33
N ILE A 141 -12.28 -3.31 6.36
CA ILE A 141 -12.43 -4.61 5.72
C ILE A 141 -12.42 -5.74 6.74
N LYS A 142 -13.04 -6.86 6.36
CA LYS A 142 -12.93 -8.13 7.07
C LYS A 142 -11.62 -8.78 6.65
N THR A 143 -10.87 -9.30 7.60
CA THR A 143 -9.67 -10.09 7.27
C THR A 143 -9.99 -11.56 7.47
N ILE A 144 -9.70 -12.38 6.47
CA ILE A 144 -9.84 -13.82 6.56
C ILE A 144 -8.49 -14.37 7.05
N TYR A 145 -8.48 -14.93 8.25
CA TYR A 145 -7.29 -15.61 8.80
C TYR A 145 -7.41 -17.11 8.58
N TYR A 146 -6.53 -17.68 7.76
CA TYR A 146 -6.42 -19.13 7.60
C TYR A 146 -5.40 -19.70 8.59
N ASN A 147 -5.78 -20.71 9.39
CA ASN A 147 -4.89 -21.46 10.31
C ASN A 147 -3.95 -20.54 11.13
N ASN A 148 -4.49 -19.54 11.82
CA ASN A 148 -3.70 -18.60 12.61
C ASN A 148 -2.51 -17.95 11.86
N ASN A 149 -2.60 -17.82 10.54
CA ASN A 149 -1.52 -17.33 9.68
C ASN A 149 -0.27 -18.22 9.64
N GLU A 150 -0.35 -19.51 9.90
CA GLU A 150 0.80 -20.43 9.81
C GLU A 150 1.39 -20.48 8.38
N ALA A 151 0.59 -20.18 7.37
CA ALA A 151 1.00 -20.14 5.97
C ALA A 151 1.56 -18.78 5.51
N THR A 152 1.60 -17.76 6.37
CA THR A 152 2.20 -16.49 5.98
C THR A 152 3.71 -16.59 5.99
N TYR A 153 4.33 -16.36 4.83
CA TYR A 153 5.79 -16.18 4.69
C TYR A 153 6.32 -14.95 5.47
N PHE A 154 5.42 -14.22 6.12
CA PHE A 154 5.73 -13.05 6.93
C PHE A 154 6.21 -13.46 8.33
N LYS A 155 7.51 -13.36 8.57
CA LYS A 155 8.08 -13.50 9.91
C LYS A 155 7.92 -12.18 10.66
N ALA A 156 6.78 -12.00 11.32
CA ALA A 156 6.29 -10.73 11.84
C ALA A 156 7.35 -9.80 12.48
N ILE A 157 8.26 -10.33 13.29
CA ILE A 157 9.29 -9.52 13.96
C ILE A 157 10.44 -9.15 13.00
N ARG A 158 10.94 -10.12 12.24
CA ARG A 158 12.08 -9.92 11.33
C ARG A 158 11.69 -9.02 10.15
N ASP A 159 10.53 -9.27 9.57
CA ASP A 159 10.06 -8.52 8.40
C ASP A 159 9.61 -7.11 8.79
N SER A 160 9.00 -6.94 9.99
CA SER A 160 8.75 -5.61 10.56
C SER A 160 10.06 -4.85 10.78
N PHE A 161 11.11 -5.49 11.29
CA PHE A 161 12.41 -4.84 11.48
C PHE A 161 13.08 -4.46 10.16
N GLU A 162 12.99 -5.31 9.15
CA GLU A 162 13.45 -5.00 7.78
C GLU A 162 12.65 -3.85 7.15
N ILE A 163 11.34 -3.82 7.35
CA ILE A 163 10.48 -2.70 6.95
C ILE A 163 10.89 -1.42 7.67
N LEU A 164 11.11 -1.48 8.97
CA LEU A 164 11.57 -0.35 9.80
C LEU A 164 12.91 0.20 9.33
N LYS A 165 13.88 -0.69 9.06
CA LYS A 165 15.20 -0.31 8.55
C LYS A 165 15.07 0.36 7.17
N LYS A 166 14.23 -0.18 6.30
CA LYS A 166 13.97 0.37 4.98
C LYS A 166 13.19 1.69 5.05
N LEU A 167 12.27 1.85 6.01
CA LEU A 167 11.57 3.12 6.28
C LEU A 167 12.56 4.20 6.71
N ALA A 168 13.47 3.91 7.64
CA ALA A 168 14.49 4.85 8.06
C ALA A 168 15.43 5.23 6.91
N ILE A 169 15.91 4.25 6.15
CA ILE A 169 16.75 4.50 4.96
C ILE A 169 15.95 5.24 3.88
N GLY A 170 14.69 4.87 3.66
CA GLY A 170 13.79 5.55 2.71
C GLY A 170 13.51 6.99 3.11
N PHE A 171 13.36 7.30 4.40
CA PHE A 171 13.19 8.66 4.89
C PHE A 171 14.37 9.56 4.50
N PHE A 172 15.59 9.09 4.69
CA PHE A 172 16.80 9.86 4.32
C PHE A 172 17.03 9.93 2.80
N HIS A 173 16.79 8.84 2.08
CA HIS A 173 16.99 8.79 0.62
C HIS A 173 15.89 9.52 -0.15
N PHE A 174 14.65 9.42 0.30
CA PHE A 174 13.50 10.08 -0.30
C PHE A 174 13.56 11.61 -0.12
N SER A 175 14.09 12.09 1.01
CA SER A 175 14.32 13.53 1.23
C SER A 175 15.28 14.13 0.23
N SER A 176 16.25 13.39 -0.28
CA SER A 176 17.21 13.88 -1.28
C SER A 176 16.63 13.92 -2.70
N GLN A 177 15.72 13.02 -3.05
CA GLN A 177 15.10 12.99 -4.37
C GLN A 177 14.06 14.11 -4.58
N PHE A 178 13.27 14.44 -3.55
CA PHE A 178 12.25 15.50 -3.65
C PHE A 178 12.81 16.91 -3.65
N LYS A 179 14.05 17.14 -3.24
CA LYS A 179 14.68 18.47 -3.38
C LYS A 179 14.87 18.89 -4.84
N ASN A 180 14.90 17.94 -5.78
CA ASN A 180 15.12 18.21 -7.20
C ASN A 180 13.83 18.28 -8.04
N GLU A 181 12.66 17.93 -7.47
CA GLU A 181 11.38 17.82 -8.22
C GLU A 181 10.31 18.83 -7.75
N SER A 182 10.70 19.98 -7.24
CA SER A 182 9.77 21.00 -6.71
C SER A 182 8.86 21.70 -7.75
N GLN A 183 8.65 21.10 -8.93
CA GLN A 183 7.87 21.71 -10.03
C GLN A 183 6.70 20.86 -10.57
N ILE A 184 6.23 19.83 -9.87
CA ILE A 184 5.07 19.07 -10.33
C ILE A 184 3.87 19.38 -9.43
N GLY A 185 2.79 19.86 -10.04
CA GLY A 185 1.63 20.48 -9.38
C GLY A 185 0.94 19.62 -8.31
N ASP A 186 0.40 20.31 -7.31
CA ASP A 186 -0.35 19.77 -6.19
C ASP A 186 -1.60 18.98 -6.62
N TYR A 187 -1.93 17.93 -5.89
CA TYR A 187 -3.21 17.21 -5.96
C TYR A 187 -4.31 18.00 -5.21
N LYS A 188 -4.63 19.20 -5.70
CA LYS A 188 -5.81 19.96 -5.24
C LYS A 188 -7.04 19.61 -6.05
#